data_7ee199541a29a59918e5989eefd66cbf
#
_entry.id   7ee199541a29a59918e5989eefd66cbf
#
_cell.length_a   1.000
_cell.length_b   1.000
_cell.length_c   1.000
_cell.angle_alpha   90.00
_cell.angle_beta   90.00
_cell.angle_gamma   90.00
#
_symmetry.space_group_name_H-M   'P 1'
#
loop_
_entity.id
_entity.type
_entity.pdbx_description
1 polymer ?
#
loop_
_entity_poly.entity_id
_entity_poly.type
_entity_poly.pdbx_seq_one_letter_code
_entity_poly.pdbx_strand_id
1 'polypeptide(L)'
;MKEQSDSKKLIPIYLQKIFLEKTDKTHFIRMPEILAELEKKGVTADRRTIYTNISLLEAVDFHIEGVQEKGNYKYHLPERDFDSNELKILIDSVASSKFLTEKKSRELIKKLKTLGSTFDNESFNRRVLLDKRVKSMNDRIFKNLDSLYAAISNNSKIKFQYARWNTQRKFDLLRSGKEFET
;
A
#
# COMPACT_ATOMS: atom_id res chain seq x y z
N MET A 1 -33.31 -11.17 11.38
CA MET A 1 -33.65 -10.58 10.04
C MET A 1 -32.94 -9.27 9.74
N LYS A 2 -32.66 -8.37 10.69
CA LYS A 2 -31.89 -7.12 10.43
C LYS A 2 -30.42 -7.36 10.03
N GLU A 3 -29.71 -8.29 10.65
CA GLU A 3 -28.29 -8.58 10.37
C GLU A 3 -28.06 -9.09 8.94
N GLN A 4 -28.96 -9.92 8.40
CA GLN A 4 -28.83 -10.40 7.00
C GLN A 4 -29.09 -9.32 5.94
N SER A 5 -29.90 -8.31 6.27
CA SER A 5 -30.13 -7.17 5.35
C SER A 5 -28.92 -6.25 5.30
N ASP A 6 -28.24 -6.04 6.41
CA ASP A 6 -27.08 -5.15 6.49
C ASP A 6 -25.83 -5.81 5.88
N SER A 7 -25.68 -7.13 5.99
CA SER A 7 -24.56 -7.84 5.35
C SER A 7 -24.62 -7.79 3.81
N LYS A 8 -25.81 -7.77 3.23
CA LYS A 8 -25.97 -7.65 1.76
C LYS A 8 -25.52 -6.28 1.22
N LYS A 9 -25.63 -5.22 1.99
CA LYS A 9 -25.14 -3.88 1.62
C LYS A 9 -23.63 -3.79 1.55
N LEU A 10 -22.94 -4.72 2.21
CA LEU A 10 -21.47 -4.80 2.21
C LEU A 10 -20.90 -5.61 1.04
N ILE A 11 -21.76 -6.28 0.25
CA ILE A 11 -21.29 -7.11 -0.88
C ILE A 11 -20.38 -6.35 -1.83
N PRO A 12 -20.71 -5.15 -2.35
CA PRO A 12 -19.85 -4.45 -3.28
C PRO A 12 -18.47 -4.11 -2.67
N ILE A 13 -18.43 -3.76 -1.38
CA ILE A 13 -17.18 -3.46 -0.66
C ILE A 13 -16.32 -4.73 -0.51
N TYR A 14 -16.93 -5.86 -0.22
CA TYR A 14 -16.21 -7.13 -0.13
C TYR A 14 -15.76 -7.63 -1.50
N LEU A 15 -16.58 -7.46 -2.55
CA LEU A 15 -16.19 -7.78 -3.92
C LEU A 15 -14.98 -6.95 -4.35
N GLN A 16 -15.00 -5.64 -4.15
CA GLN A 16 -13.86 -4.78 -4.43
C GLN A 16 -12.59 -5.29 -3.74
N LYS A 17 -12.67 -5.63 -2.44
CA LYS A 17 -11.53 -6.19 -1.71
C LYS A 17 -11.06 -7.52 -2.27
N ILE A 18 -12.00 -8.42 -2.62
CA ILE A 18 -11.67 -9.73 -3.19
C ILE A 18 -10.93 -9.54 -4.52
N PHE A 19 -11.42 -8.68 -5.40
CA PHE A 19 -10.77 -8.39 -6.68
C PHE A 19 -9.38 -7.78 -6.48
N LEU A 20 -9.24 -6.80 -5.59
CA LEU A 20 -7.95 -6.20 -5.26
C LEU A 20 -6.95 -7.20 -4.65
N GLU A 21 -7.40 -8.15 -3.85
CA GLU A 21 -6.54 -9.13 -3.20
C GLU A 21 -6.19 -10.32 -4.09
N LYS A 22 -7.18 -10.83 -4.84
CA LYS A 22 -7.12 -12.15 -5.50
C LYS A 22 -6.94 -12.11 -7.00
N THR A 23 -6.93 -10.92 -7.61
CA THR A 23 -6.77 -10.80 -9.06
C THR A 23 -5.77 -9.71 -9.42
N ASP A 24 -5.23 -9.81 -10.61
CA ASP A 24 -4.42 -8.81 -11.28
C ASP A 24 -4.47 -9.04 -12.80
N LYS A 25 -3.63 -8.40 -13.58
CA LYS A 25 -3.58 -8.52 -15.04
C LYS A 25 -3.41 -9.96 -15.54
N THR A 26 -2.85 -10.85 -14.73
CA THR A 26 -2.53 -12.23 -15.09
C THR A 26 -3.24 -13.29 -14.26
N HIS A 27 -3.79 -12.89 -13.11
CA HIS A 27 -4.46 -13.80 -12.18
C HIS A 27 -5.96 -13.52 -12.15
N PHE A 28 -6.74 -14.58 -12.31
CA PHE A 28 -8.19 -14.55 -12.49
C PHE A 28 -8.89 -15.28 -11.35
N ILE A 29 -10.13 -14.89 -11.07
CA ILE A 29 -11.02 -15.56 -10.12
C ILE A 29 -12.30 -16.00 -10.81
N ARG A 30 -12.86 -17.15 -10.42
CA ARG A 30 -14.10 -17.68 -10.94
C ARG A 30 -15.26 -17.42 -10.00
N MET A 31 -16.49 -17.46 -10.53
CA MET A 31 -17.70 -17.23 -9.74
C MET A 31 -17.79 -18.10 -8.47
N PRO A 32 -17.53 -19.42 -8.49
CA PRO A 32 -17.54 -20.22 -7.26
C PRO A 32 -16.53 -19.74 -6.21
N GLU A 33 -15.35 -19.29 -6.64
CA GLU A 33 -14.31 -18.77 -5.74
C GLU A 33 -14.72 -17.44 -5.12
N ILE A 34 -15.36 -16.55 -5.90
CA ILE A 34 -15.93 -15.27 -5.38
C ILE A 34 -16.96 -15.56 -4.28
N LEU A 35 -17.88 -16.50 -4.53
CA LEU A 35 -18.90 -16.87 -3.56
C LEU A 35 -18.28 -17.46 -2.29
N ALA A 36 -17.28 -18.34 -2.42
CA ALA A 36 -16.55 -18.90 -1.29
C ALA A 36 -15.79 -17.84 -0.47
N GLU A 37 -15.19 -16.85 -1.12
CA GLU A 37 -14.51 -15.74 -0.42
C GLU A 37 -15.51 -14.83 0.34
N LEU A 38 -16.71 -14.61 -0.22
CA LEU A 38 -17.77 -13.87 0.48
C LEU A 38 -18.29 -14.66 1.69
N GLU A 39 -18.46 -15.97 1.55
CA GLU A 39 -18.91 -16.85 2.63
C GLU A 39 -17.92 -16.85 3.81
N LYS A 40 -16.62 -16.85 3.55
CA LYS A 40 -15.58 -16.67 4.58
C LYS A 40 -15.69 -15.35 5.34
N LYS A 41 -16.30 -14.33 4.72
CA LYS A 41 -16.56 -13.02 5.34
C LYS A 41 -17.95 -12.94 6.00
N GLY A 42 -18.66 -14.09 6.08
CA GLY A 42 -20.01 -14.18 6.68
C GLY A 42 -21.12 -13.62 5.80
N VAL A 43 -20.88 -13.48 4.50
CA VAL A 43 -21.86 -12.96 3.55
C VAL A 43 -22.22 -14.02 2.52
N THR A 44 -23.50 -14.38 2.47
CA THR A 44 -24.05 -15.30 1.45
C THR A 44 -24.67 -14.51 0.33
N ALA A 45 -24.30 -14.82 -0.91
CA ALA A 45 -24.82 -14.21 -2.11
C ALA A 45 -25.08 -15.28 -3.19
N ASP A 46 -26.01 -14.99 -4.10
CA ASP A 46 -26.21 -15.76 -5.33
C ASP A 46 -25.48 -15.11 -6.52
N ARG A 47 -25.37 -15.85 -7.62
CA ARG A 47 -24.70 -15.36 -8.84
C ARG A 47 -25.30 -14.07 -9.38
N ARG A 48 -26.63 -13.93 -9.36
CA ARG A 48 -27.33 -12.76 -9.86
C ARG A 48 -26.97 -11.52 -9.05
N THR A 49 -26.91 -11.67 -7.74
CA THR A 49 -26.47 -10.62 -6.83
C THR A 49 -25.04 -10.19 -7.14
N ILE A 50 -24.12 -11.14 -7.43
CA ILE A 50 -22.73 -10.82 -7.79
C ILE A 50 -22.67 -10.02 -9.09
N TYR A 51 -23.39 -10.44 -10.15
CA TYR A 51 -23.44 -9.70 -11.42
C TYR A 51 -23.94 -8.27 -11.23
N THR A 52 -25.02 -8.09 -10.47
CA THR A 52 -25.54 -6.74 -10.16
C THR A 52 -24.50 -5.88 -9.45
N ASN A 53 -23.78 -6.47 -8.49
CA ASN A 53 -22.75 -5.72 -7.74
C ASN A 53 -21.48 -5.45 -8.56
N ILE A 54 -21.10 -6.33 -9.49
CA ILE A 54 -20.04 -6.06 -10.46
C ILE A 54 -20.42 -4.84 -11.32
N SER A 55 -21.65 -4.82 -11.88
CA SER A 55 -22.11 -3.65 -12.66
C SER A 55 -22.17 -2.36 -11.84
N LEU A 56 -22.47 -2.43 -10.53
CA LEU A 56 -22.41 -1.27 -9.64
C LEU A 56 -20.96 -0.79 -9.42
N LEU A 57 -19.99 -1.68 -9.32
CA LEU A 57 -18.57 -1.33 -9.21
C LEU A 57 -18.07 -0.70 -10.51
N GLU A 58 -18.47 -1.23 -11.66
CA GLU A 58 -18.14 -0.65 -12.96
C GLU A 58 -18.72 0.77 -13.13
N ALA A 59 -19.90 1.02 -12.60
CA ALA A 59 -20.53 2.35 -12.64
C ALA A 59 -19.79 3.42 -11.79
N VAL A 60 -18.87 3.01 -10.94
CA VAL A 60 -17.99 3.89 -10.15
C VAL A 60 -16.52 3.73 -10.55
N ASP A 61 -16.28 3.46 -11.81
CA ASP A 61 -14.94 3.36 -12.42
C ASP A 61 -14.04 2.23 -11.85
N PHE A 62 -14.63 1.24 -11.16
CA PHE A 62 -13.91 0.04 -10.75
C PHE A 62 -14.06 -1.04 -11.81
N HIS A 63 -13.16 -1.01 -12.79
CA HIS A 63 -13.24 -1.83 -13.99
C HIS A 63 -12.87 -3.30 -13.73
N ILE A 64 -13.83 -4.21 -13.94
CA ILE A 64 -13.68 -5.66 -13.81
C ILE A 64 -13.84 -6.31 -15.19
N GLU A 65 -12.83 -6.97 -15.68
CA GLU A 65 -12.90 -7.66 -16.97
C GLU A 65 -13.29 -9.13 -16.78
N GLY A 66 -14.26 -9.57 -17.58
CA GLY A 66 -14.69 -10.96 -17.66
C GLY A 66 -14.16 -11.65 -18.92
N VAL A 67 -13.46 -12.77 -18.77
CA VAL A 67 -12.88 -13.54 -19.86
C VAL A 67 -13.48 -14.94 -19.90
N GLN A 68 -13.90 -15.38 -21.09
CA GLN A 68 -14.36 -16.74 -21.30
C GLN A 68 -13.22 -17.60 -21.85
N GLU A 69 -12.88 -18.66 -21.15
CA GLU A 69 -11.86 -19.62 -21.58
C GLU A 69 -12.37 -21.04 -21.42
N LYS A 70 -12.39 -21.82 -22.52
CA LYS A 70 -12.81 -23.24 -22.55
C LYS A 70 -14.14 -23.50 -21.83
N GLY A 71 -15.14 -22.64 -22.07
CA GLY A 71 -16.46 -22.75 -21.44
C GLY A 71 -16.59 -22.25 -20.00
N ASN A 72 -15.49 -21.82 -19.37
CA ASN A 72 -15.47 -21.24 -18.04
C ASN A 72 -15.34 -19.71 -18.11
N TYR A 73 -16.14 -19.03 -17.30
CA TYR A 73 -16.08 -17.58 -17.18
C TYR A 73 -15.27 -17.21 -15.94
N LYS A 74 -14.26 -16.34 -16.11
CA LYS A 74 -13.37 -15.87 -15.05
C LYS A 74 -13.23 -14.36 -15.12
N TYR A 75 -12.94 -13.72 -14.00
CA TYR A 75 -12.88 -12.28 -13.83
C TYR A 75 -11.52 -11.85 -13.32
N HIS A 76 -11.09 -10.64 -13.67
CA HIS A 76 -9.88 -10.06 -13.13
C HIS A 76 -9.93 -8.52 -13.17
N LEU A 77 -8.97 -7.89 -12.50
CA LEU A 77 -8.70 -6.46 -12.63
C LEU A 77 -7.59 -6.27 -13.67
N PRO A 78 -7.92 -5.72 -14.85
CA PRO A 78 -6.91 -5.46 -15.89
C PRO A 78 -5.98 -4.30 -15.51
N GLU A 79 -6.48 -3.33 -14.76
CA GLU A 79 -5.78 -2.13 -14.36
C GLU A 79 -5.87 -1.89 -12.86
N ARG A 80 -4.85 -1.25 -12.31
CA ARG A 80 -4.73 -0.84 -10.91
C ARG A 80 -4.10 0.52 -10.83
N ASP A 81 -4.29 1.24 -9.71
CA ASP A 81 -3.64 2.53 -9.44
C ASP A 81 -2.11 2.44 -9.56
N PHE A 82 -1.56 1.29 -9.16
CA PHE A 82 -0.14 0.98 -9.31
C PHE A 82 0.03 -0.42 -9.90
N ASP A 83 0.82 -0.53 -10.95
CA ASP A 83 1.23 -1.83 -11.48
C ASP A 83 2.31 -2.49 -10.59
N SER A 84 2.56 -3.79 -10.84
CA SER A 84 3.53 -4.58 -10.08
C SER A 84 4.97 -4.01 -10.15
N ASN A 85 5.35 -3.38 -11.27
CA ASN A 85 6.70 -2.81 -11.42
C ASN A 85 6.83 -1.48 -10.69
N GLU A 86 5.80 -0.64 -10.76
CA GLU A 86 5.72 0.61 -10.01
C GLU A 86 5.79 0.35 -8.51
N LEU A 87 5.02 -0.62 -8.01
CA LEU A 87 5.08 -1.03 -6.59
C LEU A 87 6.48 -1.55 -6.20
N LYS A 88 7.15 -2.31 -7.07
CA LYS A 88 8.54 -2.74 -6.84
C LYS A 88 9.48 -1.56 -6.68
N ILE A 89 9.38 -0.58 -7.58
CA ILE A 89 10.20 0.64 -7.53
C ILE A 89 9.96 1.40 -6.24
N LEU A 90 8.69 1.59 -5.84
CA LEU A 90 8.33 2.26 -4.60
C LEU A 90 8.86 1.51 -3.37
N ILE A 91 8.69 0.19 -3.31
CA ILE A 91 9.18 -0.66 -2.23
C ILE A 91 10.71 -0.60 -2.14
N ASP A 92 11.41 -0.70 -3.27
CA ASP A 92 12.88 -0.63 -3.31
C ASP A 92 13.39 0.77 -2.94
N SER A 93 12.69 1.83 -3.32
CA SER A 93 13.01 3.20 -2.93
C SER A 93 12.91 3.38 -1.42
N VAL A 94 11.84 2.91 -0.79
CA VAL A 94 11.68 2.92 0.67
C VAL A 94 12.74 2.04 1.35
N ALA A 95 13.01 0.86 0.79
CA ALA A 95 14.01 -0.05 1.31
C ALA A 95 15.43 0.53 1.22
N SER A 96 15.75 1.26 0.17
CA SER A 96 17.08 1.88 -0.07
C SER A 96 17.28 3.18 0.67
N SER A 97 16.22 3.85 1.08
CA SER A 97 16.29 5.16 1.71
C SER A 97 17.12 5.12 2.99
N LYS A 98 18.22 5.86 3.00
CA LYS A 98 19.06 6.07 4.19
C LYS A 98 18.41 7.04 5.19
N PHE A 99 17.43 7.79 4.72
CA PHE A 99 16.70 8.77 5.49
C PHE A 99 15.73 8.13 6.50
N LEU A 100 15.13 6.99 6.16
CA LEU A 100 14.16 6.28 6.98
C LEU A 100 14.83 5.35 7.99
N THR A 101 14.23 5.25 9.19
CA THR A 101 14.60 4.19 10.13
C THR A 101 14.14 2.83 9.61
N GLU A 102 14.76 1.76 10.10
CA GLU A 102 14.37 0.40 9.70
C GLU A 102 12.90 0.13 10.03
N LYS A 103 12.46 0.49 11.23
CA LYS A 103 11.07 0.35 11.67
C LYS A 103 10.11 1.04 10.71
N LYS A 104 10.39 2.31 10.37
CA LYS A 104 9.54 3.10 9.48
C LYS A 104 9.52 2.57 8.05
N SER A 105 10.66 2.08 7.56
CA SER A 105 10.74 1.41 6.27
C SER A 105 9.86 0.16 6.23
N ARG A 106 9.91 -0.70 7.26
CA ARG A 106 9.06 -1.89 7.36
C ARG A 106 7.57 -1.54 7.38
N GLU A 107 7.18 -0.51 8.13
CA GLU A 107 5.79 -0.04 8.18
C GLU A 107 5.30 0.45 6.81
N LEU A 108 6.09 1.26 6.11
CA LEU A 108 5.74 1.79 4.79
C LEU A 108 5.68 0.68 3.74
N ILE A 109 6.65 -0.24 3.73
CA ILE A 109 6.65 -1.38 2.82
C ILE A 109 5.41 -2.24 3.05
N LYS A 110 5.01 -2.47 4.31
CA LYS A 110 3.78 -3.21 4.62
C LYS A 110 2.55 -2.52 4.03
N LYS A 111 2.47 -1.19 4.08
CA LYS A 111 1.37 -0.42 3.48
C LYS A 111 1.42 -0.47 1.95
N LEU A 112 2.59 -0.31 1.33
CA LEU A 112 2.72 -0.41 -0.12
C LEU A 112 2.29 -1.78 -0.64
N LYS A 113 2.61 -2.85 0.08
CA LYS A 113 2.19 -4.20 -0.27
C LYS A 113 0.68 -4.39 -0.29
N THR A 114 -0.10 -3.63 0.48
CA THR A 114 -1.58 -3.71 0.43
C THR A 114 -2.17 -3.13 -0.84
N LEU A 115 -1.40 -2.40 -1.65
CA LEU A 115 -1.83 -1.87 -2.94
C LEU A 115 -1.69 -2.90 -4.08
N GLY A 116 -0.90 -3.95 -3.89
CA GLY A 116 -0.74 -5.05 -4.84
C GLY A 116 -1.63 -6.25 -4.54
N SER A 117 -1.67 -7.20 -5.49
CA SER A 117 -2.33 -8.50 -5.29
C SER A 117 -1.55 -9.39 -4.30
N THR A 118 -2.16 -10.49 -3.87
CA THR A 118 -1.45 -11.51 -3.08
C THR A 118 -0.29 -12.13 -3.85
N PHE A 119 -0.41 -12.24 -5.17
CA PHE A 119 0.61 -12.78 -6.07
C PHE A 119 1.81 -11.82 -6.20
N ASP A 120 1.55 -10.52 -6.29
CA ASP A 120 2.58 -9.49 -6.26
C ASP A 120 3.36 -9.56 -4.95
N ASN A 121 2.66 -9.72 -3.82
CA ASN A 121 3.27 -9.76 -2.50
C ASN A 121 4.23 -10.92 -2.32
N GLU A 122 3.97 -12.09 -2.91
CA GLU A 122 4.91 -13.21 -2.92
C GLU A 122 6.21 -12.86 -3.64
N SER A 123 6.12 -12.13 -4.76
CA SER A 123 7.29 -11.66 -5.50
C SER A 123 8.09 -10.62 -4.73
N PHE A 124 7.42 -9.72 -4.00
CA PHE A 124 8.06 -8.67 -3.20
C PHE A 124 8.80 -9.23 -1.98
N ASN A 125 8.29 -10.29 -1.35
CA ASN A 125 8.89 -10.89 -0.17
C ASN A 125 10.30 -11.45 -0.44
N ARG A 126 10.56 -11.94 -1.65
CA ARG A 126 11.85 -12.53 -2.02
C ARG A 126 12.98 -11.50 -2.20
N ARG A 127 12.67 -10.22 -2.39
CA ARG A 127 13.64 -9.19 -2.79
C ARG A 127 13.97 -8.16 -1.71
N VAL A 128 13.11 -7.97 -0.72
CA VAL A 128 13.32 -6.93 0.30
C VAL A 128 14.28 -7.39 1.38
N LEU A 129 15.58 -7.17 1.16
CA LEU A 129 16.64 -7.38 2.15
C LEU A 129 16.91 -6.04 2.86
N LEU A 130 16.22 -5.79 3.98
CA LEU A 130 16.43 -4.59 4.80
C LEU A 130 17.66 -4.69 5.71
N ASP A 131 18.02 -5.89 6.13
CA ASP A 131 18.97 -6.13 7.22
C ASP A 131 20.42 -5.71 6.93
N LYS A 132 20.77 -5.48 5.66
CA LYS A 132 22.12 -5.04 5.25
C LYS A 132 22.22 -3.59 4.82
N ARG A 133 21.11 -2.83 4.84
CA ARG A 133 21.09 -1.46 4.34
C ARG A 133 21.28 -0.46 5.49
N VAL A 134 22.13 0.53 5.26
CA VAL A 134 22.32 1.64 6.22
C VAL A 134 21.01 2.43 6.33
N LYS A 135 20.52 2.56 7.57
CA LYS A 135 19.28 3.25 7.91
C LYS A 135 19.52 4.37 8.90
N SER A 136 18.64 5.35 8.91
CA SER A 136 18.63 6.40 9.93
C SER A 136 18.32 5.80 11.30
N MET A 137 18.89 6.38 12.35
CA MET A 137 18.53 6.08 13.74
C MET A 137 17.60 7.14 14.33
N ASN A 138 17.17 8.11 13.53
CA ASN A 138 16.33 9.23 13.99
C ASN A 138 14.85 8.92 13.75
N ASP A 139 14.13 8.52 14.78
CA ASP A 139 12.68 8.27 14.72
C ASP A 139 11.83 9.55 14.59
N ARG A 140 12.42 10.73 14.84
CA ARG A 140 11.70 12.02 14.75
C ARG A 140 11.71 12.63 13.35
N ILE A 141 12.18 11.90 12.36
CA ILE A 141 12.43 12.42 11.02
C ILE A 141 11.19 13.05 10.38
N PHE A 142 10.02 12.42 10.51
CA PHE A 142 8.77 12.97 9.96
C PHE A 142 8.34 14.25 10.68
N LYS A 143 8.47 14.29 12.01
CA LYS A 143 8.17 15.50 12.79
C LYS A 143 9.09 16.65 12.40
N ASN A 144 10.36 16.37 12.15
CA ASN A 144 11.31 17.39 11.70
C ASN A 144 10.95 17.87 10.29
N LEU A 145 10.53 16.99 9.39
CA LEU A 145 10.05 17.35 8.05
C LEU A 145 8.81 18.23 8.12
N ASP A 146 7.82 17.86 8.94
CA ASP A 146 6.59 18.65 9.10
C ASP A 146 6.95 20.08 9.57
N SER A 147 7.91 20.20 10.50
CA SER A 147 8.40 21.50 10.97
C SER A 147 9.10 22.29 9.87
N LEU A 148 9.88 21.64 9.01
CA LEU A 148 10.55 22.27 7.87
C LEU A 148 9.52 22.73 6.82
N TYR A 149 8.57 21.90 6.45
CA TYR A 149 7.52 22.28 5.51
C TYR A 149 6.65 23.42 6.03
N ALA A 150 6.30 23.39 7.31
CA ALA A 150 5.56 24.49 7.94
C ALA A 150 6.36 25.81 7.91
N ALA A 151 7.66 25.75 8.17
CA ALA A 151 8.52 26.93 8.09
C ALA A 151 8.62 27.48 6.65
N ILE A 152 8.79 26.61 5.66
CA ILE A 152 8.80 26.98 4.23
C ILE A 152 7.48 27.64 3.84
N SER A 153 6.34 27.00 4.17
CA SER A 153 5.01 27.52 3.83
C SER A 153 4.70 28.87 4.48
N ASN A 154 5.21 29.09 5.69
CA ASN A 154 5.02 30.33 6.43
C ASN A 154 6.12 31.37 6.20
N ASN A 155 7.06 31.09 5.31
CA ASN A 155 8.22 31.94 5.04
C ASN A 155 8.99 32.31 6.32
N SER A 156 9.16 31.34 7.23
CA SER A 156 9.71 31.51 8.57
C SER A 156 11.14 31.01 8.66
N LYS A 157 11.96 31.70 9.46
CA LYS A 157 13.33 31.26 9.75
C LYS A 157 13.32 29.97 10.58
N ILE A 158 14.25 29.08 10.29
CA ILE A 158 14.47 27.85 11.07
C ILE A 158 15.82 27.92 11.79
N LYS A 159 15.88 27.30 12.97
CA LYS A 159 17.11 27.09 13.72
C LYS A 159 17.36 25.61 13.86
N PHE A 160 18.53 25.15 13.44
CA PHE A 160 18.90 23.75 13.54
C PHE A 160 20.36 23.59 13.95
N GLN A 161 20.69 22.40 14.45
CA GLN A 161 22.00 22.09 14.94
C GLN A 161 22.63 20.97 14.09
N TYR A 162 23.82 21.24 13.58
CA TYR A 162 24.59 20.24 12.87
C TYR A 162 25.18 19.23 13.83
N ALA A 163 25.10 17.97 13.48
CA ALA A 163 25.75 16.88 14.20
C ALA A 163 26.44 15.92 13.21
N ARG A 164 27.53 15.31 13.62
CA ARG A 164 28.18 14.24 12.89
C ARG A 164 28.30 13.01 13.78
N TRP A 165 28.34 11.86 13.15
CA TRP A 165 28.66 10.62 13.84
C TRP A 165 30.15 10.57 14.15
N ASN A 166 30.50 10.26 15.38
CA ASN A 166 31.86 9.95 15.75
C ASN A 166 32.17 8.44 15.57
N THR A 167 33.41 8.05 15.75
CA THR A 167 33.87 6.66 15.67
C THR A 167 33.20 5.73 16.68
N GLN A 168 32.63 6.27 17.75
CA GLN A 168 31.88 5.53 18.79
C GLN A 168 30.38 5.42 18.48
N ARG A 169 29.93 5.82 17.29
CA ARG A 169 28.53 5.88 16.88
C ARG A 169 27.65 6.78 17.77
N LYS A 170 28.25 7.85 18.33
CA LYS A 170 27.51 8.92 19.04
C LYS A 170 27.45 10.18 18.19
N PHE A 171 26.43 10.99 18.41
CA PHE A 171 26.31 12.28 17.76
C PHE A 171 27.19 13.31 18.46
N ASP A 172 28.19 13.82 17.77
CA ASP A 172 28.93 14.99 18.17
C ASP A 172 28.28 16.22 17.56
N LEU A 173 27.82 17.12 18.40
CA LEU A 173 27.27 18.40 17.98
C LEU A 173 28.39 19.28 17.46
N LEU A 174 28.30 19.69 16.22
CA LEU A 174 29.23 20.67 15.66
C LEU A 174 28.84 22.04 16.24
N ARG A 175 29.72 22.61 17.05
CA ARG A 175 29.62 24.01 17.52
C ARG A 175 29.87 24.92 16.32
N SER A 176 28.80 25.31 15.64
CA SER A 176 28.84 26.39 14.67
C SER A 176 27.62 27.27 14.88
N GLY A 177 27.83 28.45 15.40
CA GLY A 177 26.83 29.48 15.54
C GLY A 177 26.56 30.24 14.23
N LYS A 178 26.39 29.51 13.12
CA LYS A 178 25.91 30.13 11.88
C LYS A 178 24.41 29.92 11.80
N GLU A 179 23.66 30.97 11.99
CA GLU A 179 22.25 31.05 11.60
C GLU A 179 22.24 31.13 10.06
N PHE A 180 21.61 30.18 9.41
CA PHE A 180 21.32 30.30 7.98
C PHE A 180 19.96 30.95 7.84
N GLU A 181 19.97 32.16 7.30
CA GLU A 181 18.77 32.86 6.83
C GLU A 181 18.51 32.38 5.38
N THR A 182 17.35 31.82 5.14
CA THR A 182 16.80 31.65 3.79
C THR A 182 15.68 32.64 3.60
#